data_cf43481c528d8cf6e89a9cb95bd20369
#
_entry.id   cf43481c528d8cf6e89a9cb95bd20369
#
_cell.length_a   1.000
_cell.length_b   1.000
_cell.length_c   1.000
_cell.angle_alpha   90.00
_cell.angle_beta   90.00
_cell.angle_gamma   90.00
#
_symmetry.space_group_name_H-M   'P 1'
#
loop_
_entity.id
_entity.type
_entity.pdbx_description
1 polymer ?
#
loop_
_entity_poly.entity_id
_entity_poly.type
_entity_poly.pdbx_seq_one_letter_code
_entity_poly.pdbx_strand_id
1 'polypeptide(L)'
;MTLHIHTPLIESRSLSLVAGRNVWLKLDALQPCGSFKLRGVGHACEVHQARGARQFISSSGGNAGLAVAYAGRKLGVPVTVVVPETTTERAKELLRLEDANVVVHGSSWQEANALAQTLVGPDDAFIHPFDDPLLWAGHASLIDEVAEAGVKPDAVVLSVGGGGLLSGVVQGLQRNGWGDVPVLAVETHGAASLHAAMQAGHSVELERIASVATSLGAKRVADQALACAQQHPVHSHLVSDRAALEACERFLLDHRVLVEPACGAALALAYAPGALAQYQNVLVVVCGGATATLEQIRAWLQQAD
;
A
#
# COMPACT_ATOMS: atom_id res chain seq x y z
N MET A 1 22.06 -5.06 -4.22
CA MET A 1 21.03 -5.46 -5.23
C MET A 1 19.69 -5.21 -4.54
N THR A 2 18.80 -4.43 -5.13
CA THR A 2 17.49 -4.14 -4.52
C THR A 2 16.61 -5.38 -4.53
N LEU A 3 15.85 -5.58 -3.45
CA LEU A 3 14.92 -6.73 -3.33
C LEU A 3 13.67 -6.55 -4.20
N HIS A 4 13.23 -5.32 -4.39
CA HIS A 4 12.14 -5.02 -5.33
C HIS A 4 12.62 -5.07 -6.78
N ILE A 5 11.70 -5.30 -7.69
CA ILE A 5 11.97 -5.24 -9.13
C ILE A 5 11.47 -3.91 -9.70
N HIS A 6 12.08 -3.48 -10.80
CA HIS A 6 11.54 -2.42 -11.65
C HIS A 6 10.23 -2.94 -12.28
N THR A 7 9.09 -2.36 -11.89
CA THR A 7 7.78 -2.83 -12.37
C THR A 7 7.39 -2.13 -13.68
N PRO A 8 6.56 -2.77 -14.52
CA PRO A 8 6.09 -2.15 -15.74
C PRO A 8 5.33 -0.83 -15.49
N LEU A 9 5.61 0.14 -16.38
CA LEU A 9 4.81 1.34 -16.59
C LEU A 9 4.13 1.20 -17.95
N ILE A 10 2.79 1.09 -17.96
CA ILE A 10 2.04 0.88 -19.20
C ILE A 10 0.92 1.90 -19.35
N GLU A 11 0.64 2.33 -20.58
CA GLU A 11 -0.58 3.07 -20.87
C GLU A 11 -1.77 2.10 -20.90
N SER A 12 -2.82 2.42 -20.13
CA SER A 12 -4.05 1.63 -20.12
C SER A 12 -5.06 2.14 -21.12
N ARG A 13 -5.25 1.42 -22.20
CA ARG A 13 -6.24 1.80 -23.23
C ARG A 13 -7.67 1.81 -22.67
N SER A 14 -8.05 0.82 -21.87
CA SER A 14 -9.39 0.72 -21.27
C SER A 14 -9.69 1.89 -20.32
N LEU A 15 -8.77 2.22 -19.41
CA LEU A 15 -8.92 3.35 -18.51
C LEU A 15 -8.86 4.69 -19.25
N SER A 16 -7.96 4.83 -20.22
CA SER A 16 -7.84 6.06 -21.02
C SER A 16 -9.12 6.38 -21.78
N LEU A 17 -9.81 5.37 -22.32
CA LEU A 17 -11.11 5.55 -22.98
C LEU A 17 -12.21 6.00 -22.00
N VAL A 18 -12.25 5.43 -20.81
CA VAL A 18 -13.24 5.79 -19.77
C VAL A 18 -13.00 7.19 -19.22
N ALA A 19 -11.74 7.50 -18.92
CA ALA A 19 -11.35 8.80 -18.38
C ALA A 19 -11.34 9.91 -19.43
N GLY A 20 -11.29 9.58 -20.73
CA GLY A 20 -11.04 10.53 -21.82
C GLY A 20 -9.68 11.22 -21.70
N ARG A 21 -8.69 10.56 -21.09
CA ARG A 21 -7.36 11.07 -20.75
C ARG A 21 -6.33 9.95 -20.88
N ASN A 22 -5.04 10.29 -20.96
CA ASN A 22 -3.99 9.29 -20.91
C ASN A 22 -3.82 8.76 -19.50
N VAL A 23 -4.06 7.48 -19.29
CA VAL A 23 -3.92 6.83 -17.99
C VAL A 23 -2.76 5.83 -18.05
N TRP A 24 -1.75 6.10 -17.24
CA TRP A 24 -0.57 5.26 -17.05
C TRP A 24 -0.73 4.43 -15.77
N LEU A 25 -0.35 3.17 -15.84
CA LEU A 25 -0.39 2.24 -14.70
C LEU A 25 1.02 1.89 -14.28
N LYS A 26 1.37 2.17 -13.01
CA LYS A 26 2.56 1.62 -12.39
C LYS A 26 2.20 0.33 -11.68
N LEU A 27 2.61 -0.81 -12.26
CA LEU A 27 2.09 -2.13 -11.89
C LEU A 27 2.84 -2.76 -10.70
N ASP A 28 2.78 -2.13 -9.54
CA ASP A 28 3.42 -2.66 -8.32
C ASP A 28 2.74 -3.91 -7.74
N ALA A 29 1.57 -4.28 -8.26
CA ALA A 29 0.98 -5.61 -8.07
C ALA A 29 1.88 -6.75 -8.57
N LEU A 30 2.83 -6.46 -9.46
CA LEU A 30 3.78 -7.43 -10.02
C LEU A 30 5.09 -7.55 -9.23
N GLN A 31 5.24 -6.86 -8.12
CA GLN A 31 6.35 -7.11 -7.20
C GLN A 31 6.33 -8.58 -6.74
N PRO A 32 7.48 -9.22 -6.47
CA PRO A 32 7.56 -10.64 -6.13
C PRO A 32 6.63 -11.11 -5.01
N CYS A 33 6.34 -10.24 -4.02
CA CYS A 33 5.37 -10.53 -2.95
C CYS A 33 3.96 -9.97 -3.25
N GLY A 34 3.67 -9.58 -4.49
CA GLY A 34 2.34 -9.16 -4.94
C GLY A 34 1.94 -7.73 -4.57
N SER A 35 2.81 -6.90 -4.01
CA SER A 35 2.46 -5.53 -3.64
C SER A 35 3.66 -4.57 -3.58
N PHE A 36 3.36 -3.26 -3.70
CA PHE A 36 4.32 -2.15 -3.55
C PHE A 36 5.12 -2.20 -2.24
N LYS A 37 4.61 -2.89 -1.22
CA LYS A 37 5.24 -2.98 0.10
C LYS A 37 6.70 -3.39 0.03
N LEU A 38 7.06 -4.23 -0.94
CA LEU A 38 8.42 -4.70 -1.09
C LEU A 38 9.42 -3.57 -1.35
N ARG A 39 9.03 -2.46 -1.97
CA ARG A 39 9.94 -1.33 -2.19
C ARG A 39 10.47 -0.75 -0.90
N GLY A 40 9.56 -0.34 0.00
CA GLY A 40 9.93 0.25 1.28
C GLY A 40 10.45 -0.79 2.26
N VAL A 41 9.72 -1.87 2.45
CA VAL A 41 10.10 -2.95 3.37
C VAL A 41 11.42 -3.59 2.96
N GLY A 42 11.61 -3.87 1.68
CA GLY A 42 12.87 -4.42 1.15
C GLY A 42 14.04 -3.48 1.48
N HIS A 43 13.88 -2.19 1.20
CA HIS A 43 14.91 -1.19 1.52
C HIS A 43 15.21 -1.12 3.03
N ALA A 44 14.19 -1.08 3.88
CA ALA A 44 14.39 -1.07 5.33
C ALA A 44 15.13 -2.33 5.81
N CYS A 45 14.74 -3.51 5.33
CA CYS A 45 15.40 -4.77 5.66
C CYS A 45 16.88 -4.80 5.21
N GLU A 46 17.19 -4.32 4.00
CA GLU A 46 18.56 -4.20 3.49
C GLU A 46 19.42 -3.27 4.39
N VAL A 47 18.86 -2.12 4.77
CA VAL A 47 19.55 -1.16 5.66
C VAL A 47 19.77 -1.75 7.06
N HIS A 48 18.76 -2.39 7.64
CA HIS A 48 18.90 -3.01 8.96
C HIS A 48 19.88 -4.19 8.95
N GLN A 49 19.87 -5.03 7.91
CA GLN A 49 20.86 -6.09 7.75
C GLN A 49 22.28 -5.52 7.66
N ALA A 50 22.48 -4.46 6.87
CA ALA A 50 23.80 -3.80 6.76
C ALA A 50 24.26 -3.18 8.08
N ARG A 51 23.34 -2.84 8.98
CA ARG A 51 23.61 -2.37 10.35
C ARG A 51 23.83 -3.51 11.35
N GLY A 52 23.74 -4.78 10.92
CA GLY A 52 23.99 -5.96 11.73
C GLY A 52 22.74 -6.60 12.35
N ALA A 53 21.54 -6.25 11.91
CA ALA A 53 20.32 -6.90 12.39
C ALA A 53 20.36 -8.41 12.13
N ARG A 54 20.06 -9.19 13.17
CA ARG A 54 20.08 -10.66 13.15
C ARG A 54 18.71 -11.28 12.96
N GLN A 55 17.65 -10.53 13.22
CA GLN A 55 16.27 -10.94 13.03
C GLN A 55 15.42 -9.74 12.63
N PHE A 56 14.40 -9.97 11.81
CA PHE A 56 13.34 -9.01 11.54
C PHE A 56 12.06 -9.42 12.28
N ILE A 57 11.42 -8.46 12.92
CA ILE A 57 10.16 -8.65 13.62
C ILE A 57 9.11 -7.73 13.01
N SER A 58 7.91 -8.26 12.75
CA SER A 58 6.78 -7.51 12.20
C SER A 58 5.49 -7.91 12.91
N SER A 59 4.53 -6.97 12.95
CA SER A 59 3.19 -7.20 13.49
C SER A 59 2.08 -7.22 12.43
N SER A 60 2.45 -7.36 11.15
CA SER A 60 1.48 -7.33 10.06
C SER A 60 1.22 -8.71 9.48
N GLY A 61 -0.02 -9.20 9.56
CA GLY A 61 -0.48 -10.41 8.86
C GLY A 61 -0.80 -10.19 7.37
N GLY A 62 -0.68 -8.95 6.87
CA GLY A 62 -1.01 -8.58 5.49
C GLY A 62 0.23 -8.37 4.61
N ASN A 63 0.07 -7.51 3.59
CA ASN A 63 1.10 -7.27 2.57
C ASN A 63 2.45 -6.78 3.15
N ALA A 64 2.44 -6.03 4.27
CA ALA A 64 3.69 -5.58 4.89
C ALA A 64 4.45 -6.75 5.52
N GLY A 65 3.79 -7.60 6.30
CA GLY A 65 4.42 -8.79 6.88
C GLY A 65 4.91 -9.76 5.80
N LEU A 66 4.14 -9.95 4.73
CA LEU A 66 4.57 -10.77 3.59
C LEU A 66 5.84 -10.21 2.93
N ALA A 67 5.94 -8.88 2.79
CA ALA A 67 7.15 -8.25 2.28
C ALA A 67 8.35 -8.41 3.22
N VAL A 68 8.14 -8.36 4.56
CA VAL A 68 9.20 -8.62 5.56
C VAL A 68 9.66 -10.08 5.46
N ALA A 69 8.72 -11.03 5.39
CA ALA A 69 9.03 -12.45 5.26
C ALA A 69 9.84 -12.73 3.98
N TYR A 70 9.39 -12.22 2.84
CA TYR A 70 10.12 -12.31 1.57
C TYR A 70 11.53 -11.70 1.69
N ALA A 71 11.65 -10.49 2.26
CA ALA A 71 12.93 -9.81 2.40
C ALA A 71 13.88 -10.61 3.29
N GLY A 72 13.40 -11.09 4.43
CA GLY A 72 14.22 -11.90 5.35
C GLY A 72 14.74 -13.18 4.71
N ARG A 73 13.86 -13.93 4.01
CA ARG A 73 14.27 -15.13 3.27
C ARG A 73 15.33 -14.83 2.22
N LYS A 74 15.18 -13.75 1.46
CA LYS A 74 16.14 -13.32 0.43
C LYS A 74 17.47 -12.87 1.02
N LEU A 75 17.46 -12.24 2.18
CA LEU A 75 18.65 -11.74 2.87
C LEU A 75 19.31 -12.79 3.80
N GLY A 76 18.67 -13.95 4.00
CA GLY A 76 19.11 -14.95 4.94
C GLY A 76 18.98 -14.52 6.41
N VAL A 77 18.05 -13.60 6.71
CA VAL A 77 17.76 -13.09 8.06
C VAL A 77 16.43 -13.70 8.54
N PRO A 78 16.41 -14.38 9.70
CA PRO A 78 15.18 -14.93 10.28
C PRO A 78 14.10 -13.86 10.46
N VAL A 79 12.84 -14.26 10.26
CA VAL A 79 11.68 -13.35 10.42
C VAL A 79 10.68 -13.95 11.41
N THR A 80 10.24 -13.14 12.36
CA THR A 80 9.06 -13.44 13.19
C THR A 80 7.95 -12.44 12.90
N VAL A 81 6.77 -12.95 12.55
CA VAL A 81 5.57 -12.14 12.32
C VAL A 81 4.54 -12.49 13.39
N VAL A 82 4.20 -11.51 14.22
CA VAL A 82 3.13 -11.65 15.23
C VAL A 82 1.83 -11.15 14.64
N VAL A 83 0.80 -11.99 14.68
CA VAL A 83 -0.51 -11.69 14.08
C VAL A 83 -1.64 -11.97 15.07
N PRO A 84 -2.77 -11.24 15.00
CA PRO A 84 -3.93 -11.54 15.84
C PRO A 84 -4.63 -12.83 15.36
N GLU A 85 -5.46 -13.40 16.24
CA GLU A 85 -6.30 -14.58 15.96
C GLU A 85 -7.22 -14.39 14.77
N THR A 86 -7.63 -13.15 14.49
CA THR A 86 -8.48 -12.76 13.37
C THR A 86 -7.79 -12.84 12.00
N THR A 87 -6.46 -13.04 11.96
CA THR A 87 -5.71 -13.20 10.71
C THR A 87 -6.11 -14.50 10.02
N THR A 88 -6.47 -14.40 8.73
CA THR A 88 -6.92 -15.56 7.94
C THR A 88 -5.84 -16.65 7.83
N GLU A 89 -6.24 -17.91 7.74
CA GLU A 89 -5.29 -19.01 7.53
C GLU A 89 -4.47 -18.82 6.26
N ARG A 90 -5.11 -18.36 5.17
CA ARG A 90 -4.39 -18.04 3.92
C ARG A 90 -3.26 -17.04 4.15
N ALA A 91 -3.49 -15.96 4.91
CA ALA A 91 -2.45 -14.98 5.18
C ALA A 91 -1.29 -15.59 5.99
N LYS A 92 -1.61 -16.42 6.99
CA LYS A 92 -0.60 -17.16 7.77
C LYS A 92 0.20 -18.16 6.91
N GLU A 93 -0.48 -18.84 5.97
CA GLU A 93 0.17 -19.74 5.02
C GLU A 93 1.13 -19.00 4.09
N LEU A 94 0.73 -17.85 3.55
CA LEU A 94 1.60 -17.03 2.71
C LEU A 94 2.87 -16.58 3.45
N LEU A 95 2.75 -16.22 4.73
CA LEU A 95 3.91 -15.88 5.57
C LEU A 95 4.83 -17.09 5.78
N ARG A 96 4.27 -18.26 6.04
CA ARG A 96 5.05 -19.51 6.22
C ARG A 96 5.74 -19.97 4.94
N LEU A 97 5.12 -19.74 3.76
CA LEU A 97 5.74 -20.00 2.45
C LEU A 97 7.00 -19.18 2.21
N GLU A 98 7.13 -18.04 2.88
CA GLU A 98 8.32 -17.19 2.88
C GLU A 98 9.24 -17.48 4.11
N ASP A 99 9.12 -18.66 4.71
CA ASP A 99 9.92 -19.15 5.84
C ASP A 99 9.78 -18.30 7.12
N ALA A 100 8.73 -17.49 7.27
CA ALA A 100 8.52 -16.73 8.49
C ALA A 100 7.99 -17.59 9.64
N ASN A 101 8.51 -17.35 10.85
CA ASN A 101 7.93 -17.83 12.09
C ASN A 101 6.66 -17.00 12.41
N VAL A 102 5.49 -17.64 12.35
CA VAL A 102 4.20 -16.96 12.59
C VAL A 102 3.74 -17.23 14.01
N VAL A 103 3.67 -16.17 14.81
CA VAL A 103 3.16 -16.19 16.20
C VAL A 103 1.76 -15.60 16.21
N VAL A 104 0.78 -16.38 16.65
CA VAL A 104 -0.62 -15.91 16.80
C VAL A 104 -0.81 -15.43 18.22
N HIS A 105 -1.22 -14.16 18.41
CA HIS A 105 -1.40 -13.59 19.73
C HIS A 105 -2.45 -12.47 19.75
N GLY A 106 -3.39 -12.59 20.68
CA GLY A 106 -4.42 -11.58 20.93
C GLY A 106 -5.54 -11.55 19.90
N SER A 107 -6.57 -10.78 20.21
CA SER A 107 -7.78 -10.62 19.40
C SER A 107 -7.67 -9.44 18.40
N SER A 108 -6.70 -8.55 18.61
CA SER A 108 -6.52 -7.31 17.87
C SER A 108 -5.08 -7.12 17.37
N TRP A 109 -4.94 -6.30 16.33
CA TRP A 109 -3.61 -5.89 15.86
C TRP A 109 -2.79 -5.19 16.96
N GLN A 110 -3.42 -4.41 17.81
CA GLN A 110 -2.75 -3.70 18.90
C GLN A 110 -2.08 -4.66 19.87
N GLU A 111 -2.77 -5.76 20.24
CA GLU A 111 -2.20 -6.80 21.13
C GLU A 111 -1.05 -7.54 20.44
N ALA A 112 -1.23 -7.94 19.18
CA ALA A 112 -0.17 -8.58 18.40
C ALA A 112 1.06 -7.65 18.24
N ASN A 113 0.84 -6.36 18.00
CA ASN A 113 1.90 -5.37 17.87
C ASN A 113 2.63 -5.14 19.20
N ALA A 114 1.91 -5.08 20.30
CA ALA A 114 2.52 -4.95 21.63
C ALA A 114 3.45 -6.13 21.94
N LEU A 115 3.01 -7.37 21.67
CA LEU A 115 3.87 -8.54 21.80
C LEU A 115 5.07 -8.47 20.86
N ALA A 116 4.86 -8.14 19.59
CA ALA A 116 5.94 -8.04 18.59
C ALA A 116 7.05 -7.09 19.07
N GLN A 117 6.70 -5.95 19.64
CA GLN A 117 7.66 -4.99 20.18
C GLN A 117 8.44 -5.54 21.39
N THR A 118 7.83 -6.37 22.22
CA THR A 118 8.56 -7.00 23.36
C THR A 118 9.55 -8.08 22.93
N LEU A 119 9.38 -8.64 21.72
CA LEU A 119 10.26 -9.66 21.16
C LEU A 119 11.54 -9.08 20.53
N VAL A 120 11.61 -7.76 20.35
CA VAL A 120 12.76 -7.09 19.71
C VAL A 120 13.95 -7.09 20.67
N GLY A 121 14.95 -7.88 20.34
CA GLY A 121 16.22 -7.91 21.06
C GLY A 121 17.19 -6.79 20.62
N PRO A 122 18.35 -6.67 21.25
CA PRO A 122 19.30 -5.59 20.96
C PRO A 122 19.90 -5.64 19.54
N ASP A 123 19.93 -6.81 18.94
CA ASP A 123 20.44 -7.03 17.57
C ASP A 123 19.31 -7.27 16.56
N ASP A 124 18.06 -7.01 16.91
CA ASP A 124 16.90 -7.23 16.05
C ASP A 124 16.37 -5.91 15.49
N ALA A 125 15.63 -5.99 14.39
CA ALA A 125 14.96 -4.85 13.82
C ALA A 125 13.43 -5.07 13.76
N PHE A 126 12.68 -4.17 14.37
CA PHE A 126 11.23 -4.08 14.15
C PHE A 126 10.96 -3.35 12.85
N ILE A 127 10.24 -3.99 11.94
CA ILE A 127 9.85 -3.40 10.66
C ILE A 127 8.40 -2.93 10.75
N HIS A 128 8.23 -1.62 10.85
CA HIS A 128 6.90 -1.00 10.90
C HIS A 128 6.15 -1.19 9.58
N PRO A 129 4.81 -1.40 9.57
CA PRO A 129 4.06 -1.66 8.35
C PRO A 129 3.92 -0.45 7.38
N PHE A 130 4.15 0.80 7.84
CA PHE A 130 4.01 2.00 7.01
C PHE A 130 4.71 3.27 7.52
N ASP A 131 4.99 3.39 8.82
CA ASP A 131 5.47 4.64 9.45
C ASP A 131 6.95 4.55 9.82
N ASP A 132 7.81 4.67 8.82
CA ASP A 132 9.26 4.65 8.98
C ASP A 132 9.91 5.36 7.77
N PRO A 133 10.87 6.27 7.99
CA PRO A 133 11.59 6.97 6.92
C PRO A 133 12.25 6.05 5.90
N LEU A 134 12.75 4.89 6.31
CA LEU A 134 13.35 3.91 5.37
C LEU A 134 12.29 3.33 4.43
N LEU A 135 11.08 3.11 4.92
CA LEU A 135 9.97 2.66 4.07
C LEU A 135 9.62 3.73 3.03
N TRP A 136 9.49 4.98 3.44
CA TRP A 136 9.13 6.06 2.53
C TRP A 136 10.20 6.26 1.46
N ALA A 137 11.48 6.25 1.86
CA ALA A 137 12.62 6.34 0.94
C ALA A 137 12.61 5.21 -0.11
N GLY A 138 12.30 3.97 0.31
CA GLY A 138 12.17 2.84 -0.60
C GLY A 138 10.94 2.96 -1.52
N HIS A 139 9.78 3.42 -1.02
CA HIS A 139 8.59 3.63 -1.84
C HIS A 139 8.77 4.74 -2.88
N ALA A 140 9.61 5.75 -2.60
CA ALA A 140 9.92 6.84 -3.53
C ALA A 140 10.51 6.35 -4.86
N SER A 141 11.19 5.18 -4.87
CA SER A 141 11.73 4.56 -6.09
C SER A 141 10.68 4.30 -7.17
N LEU A 142 9.39 4.19 -6.79
CA LEU A 142 8.29 4.06 -7.73
C LEU A 142 8.22 5.25 -8.71
N ILE A 143 8.37 6.47 -8.19
CA ILE A 143 8.35 7.69 -9.01
C ILE A 143 9.66 7.87 -9.78
N ASP A 144 10.81 7.43 -9.22
CA ASP A 144 12.07 7.47 -9.96
C ASP A 144 11.98 6.63 -11.24
N GLU A 145 11.42 5.42 -11.15
CA GLU A 145 11.20 4.56 -12.31
C GLU A 145 10.25 5.19 -13.34
N VAL A 146 9.26 5.96 -12.92
CA VAL A 146 8.37 6.71 -13.83
C VAL A 146 9.12 7.84 -14.52
N ALA A 147 10.00 8.54 -13.78
CA ALA A 147 10.83 9.59 -14.32
C ALA A 147 11.88 9.06 -15.31
N GLU A 148 12.51 7.93 -14.99
CA GLU A 148 13.43 7.22 -15.90
C GLU A 148 12.76 6.80 -17.20
N ALA A 149 11.48 6.46 -17.17
CA ALA A 149 10.69 6.15 -18.37
C ALA A 149 10.30 7.40 -19.21
N GLY A 150 10.64 8.60 -18.75
CA GLY A 150 10.36 9.86 -19.46
C GLY A 150 8.88 10.29 -19.40
N VAL A 151 8.09 9.74 -18.47
CA VAL A 151 6.66 10.08 -18.31
C VAL A 151 6.48 11.01 -17.12
N LYS A 152 6.16 12.28 -17.35
CA LYS A 152 5.73 13.20 -16.28
C LYS A 152 4.20 13.19 -16.21
N PRO A 153 3.60 12.73 -15.10
CA PRO A 153 2.15 12.82 -14.91
C PRO A 153 1.71 14.23 -14.50
N ASP A 154 0.44 14.56 -14.79
CA ASP A 154 -0.22 15.78 -14.29
C ASP A 154 -0.93 15.52 -12.96
N ALA A 155 -1.12 14.26 -12.61
CA ALA A 155 -1.63 13.81 -11.31
C ALA A 155 -1.23 12.36 -11.03
N VAL A 156 -1.11 12.02 -9.75
CA VAL A 156 -0.89 10.63 -9.28
C VAL A 156 -2.09 10.17 -8.48
N VAL A 157 -2.69 9.04 -8.83
CA VAL A 157 -3.78 8.40 -8.07
C VAL A 157 -3.21 7.23 -7.28
N LEU A 158 -3.45 7.21 -5.98
CA LEU A 158 -3.03 6.12 -5.11
C LEU A 158 -4.01 5.90 -3.95
N SER A 159 -4.01 4.70 -3.40
CA SER A 159 -4.78 4.38 -2.20
C SER A 159 -3.98 4.68 -0.93
N VAL A 160 -4.68 5.14 0.12
CA VAL A 160 -4.07 5.46 1.41
C VAL A 160 -4.67 4.60 2.52
N GLY A 161 -3.80 3.88 3.24
CA GLY A 161 -4.11 3.30 4.54
C GLY A 161 -3.32 4.03 5.63
N GLY A 162 -2.21 3.45 6.10
CA GLY A 162 -1.33 4.14 7.08
C GLY A 162 -0.50 5.30 6.51
N GLY A 163 -0.53 5.55 5.19
CA GLY A 163 0.11 6.72 4.57
C GLY A 163 1.55 6.53 4.09
N GLY A 164 2.15 5.34 4.28
CA GLY A 164 3.53 5.09 3.86
C GLY A 164 3.75 5.23 2.34
N LEU A 165 2.81 4.76 1.52
CA LEU A 165 2.86 4.93 0.07
C LEU A 165 2.77 6.42 -0.32
N LEU A 166 1.82 7.15 0.26
CA LEU A 166 1.67 8.58 0.02
C LEU A 166 2.97 9.34 0.36
N SER A 167 3.55 9.08 1.53
CA SER A 167 4.80 9.70 1.96
C SER A 167 5.94 9.43 0.98
N GLY A 168 6.08 8.17 0.53
CA GLY A 168 7.10 7.81 -0.45
C GLY A 168 6.86 8.42 -1.83
N VAL A 169 5.62 8.44 -2.33
CA VAL A 169 5.29 9.06 -3.61
C VAL A 169 5.57 10.56 -3.58
N VAL A 170 5.17 11.27 -2.52
CA VAL A 170 5.47 12.70 -2.37
C VAL A 170 6.98 12.96 -2.35
N GLN A 171 7.76 12.16 -1.60
CA GLN A 171 9.22 12.25 -1.63
C GLN A 171 9.80 12.02 -3.02
N GLY A 172 9.28 11.02 -3.75
CA GLY A 172 9.69 10.72 -5.12
C GLY A 172 9.37 11.87 -6.08
N LEU A 173 8.18 12.47 -5.98
CA LEU A 173 7.80 13.64 -6.78
C LEU A 173 8.73 14.83 -6.51
N GLN A 174 8.98 15.15 -5.25
CA GLN A 174 9.88 16.23 -4.86
C GLN A 174 11.31 16.00 -5.35
N ARG A 175 11.83 14.77 -5.21
CA ARG A 175 13.19 14.39 -5.64
C ARG A 175 13.39 14.53 -7.15
N ASN A 176 12.33 14.29 -7.93
CA ASN A 176 12.35 14.40 -9.39
C ASN A 176 11.94 15.81 -9.90
N GLY A 177 11.80 16.81 -9.01
CA GLY A 177 11.43 18.18 -9.40
C GLY A 177 9.96 18.33 -9.82
N TRP A 178 9.08 17.42 -9.38
CA TRP A 178 7.64 17.37 -9.67
C TRP A 178 6.79 17.72 -8.44
N GLY A 179 7.29 18.63 -7.60
CA GLY A 179 6.59 19.05 -6.38
C GLY A 179 5.24 19.76 -6.62
N ASP A 180 4.95 20.11 -7.87
CA ASP A 180 3.69 20.70 -8.34
C ASP A 180 2.63 19.66 -8.75
N VAL A 181 3.02 18.39 -8.92
CA VAL A 181 2.11 17.33 -9.37
C VAL A 181 1.21 16.87 -8.21
N PRO A 182 -0.12 17.06 -8.30
CA PRO A 182 -1.03 16.69 -7.24
C PRO A 182 -1.15 15.17 -7.07
N VAL A 183 -1.42 14.76 -5.83
CA VAL A 183 -1.74 13.37 -5.47
C VAL A 183 -3.22 13.27 -5.13
N LEU A 184 -3.95 12.41 -5.83
CA LEU A 184 -5.32 12.04 -5.53
C LEU A 184 -5.27 10.83 -4.58
N ALA A 185 -5.41 11.12 -3.30
CA ALA A 185 -5.34 10.15 -2.22
C ALA A 185 -6.71 9.52 -1.99
N VAL A 186 -6.84 8.22 -2.28
CA VAL A 186 -8.13 7.53 -2.27
C VAL A 186 -8.21 6.60 -1.06
N GLU A 187 -9.31 6.71 -0.32
CA GLU A 187 -9.67 5.85 0.81
C GLU A 187 -11.10 5.33 0.63
N THR A 188 -11.47 4.29 1.36
CA THR A 188 -12.87 3.87 1.45
C THR A 188 -13.56 4.58 2.61
N HIS A 189 -14.89 4.81 2.53
CA HIS A 189 -15.66 5.47 3.59
C HIS A 189 -15.44 4.84 4.97
N GLY A 190 -15.28 3.51 5.04
CA GLY A 190 -15.06 2.78 6.29
C GLY A 190 -13.62 2.73 6.79
N ALA A 191 -12.64 3.31 6.07
CA ALA A 191 -11.22 3.32 6.42
C ALA A 191 -10.57 4.63 5.92
N ALA A 192 -11.04 5.78 6.42
CA ALA A 192 -10.75 7.12 5.92
C ALA A 192 -9.95 7.96 6.94
N SER A 193 -8.83 7.42 7.42
CA SER A 193 -8.03 8.07 8.48
C SER A 193 -7.28 9.32 7.98
N LEU A 194 -6.81 9.34 6.74
CA LEU A 194 -6.20 10.54 6.14
C LEU A 194 -7.26 11.62 5.94
N HIS A 195 -8.41 11.28 5.36
CA HIS A 195 -9.51 12.22 5.16
C HIS A 195 -9.92 12.90 6.47
N ALA A 196 -10.14 12.10 7.53
CA ALA A 196 -10.49 12.62 8.84
C ALA A 196 -9.40 13.55 9.42
N ALA A 197 -8.13 13.18 9.29
CA ALA A 197 -7.01 14.00 9.74
C ALA A 197 -6.88 15.31 8.95
N MET A 198 -7.07 15.28 7.62
CA MET A 198 -7.06 16.50 6.79
C MET A 198 -8.20 17.43 7.14
N GLN A 199 -9.41 16.92 7.40
CA GLN A 199 -10.57 17.72 7.82
C GLN A 199 -10.34 18.36 9.20
N ALA A 200 -9.72 17.64 10.13
CA ALA A 200 -9.41 18.12 11.47
C ALA A 200 -8.20 19.07 11.53
N GLY A 201 -7.30 19.02 10.52
CA GLY A 201 -6.02 19.72 10.54
C GLY A 201 -4.96 19.11 11.46
N HIS A 202 -5.24 17.98 12.09
CA HIS A 202 -4.36 17.24 12.99
C HIS A 202 -4.65 15.74 12.91
N SER A 203 -3.74 14.89 13.41
CA SER A 203 -3.94 13.44 13.48
C SER A 203 -5.19 13.09 14.29
N VAL A 204 -6.02 12.22 13.72
CA VAL A 204 -7.27 11.71 14.32
C VAL A 204 -7.21 10.18 14.34
N GLU A 205 -7.72 9.57 15.40
CA GLU A 205 -7.91 8.14 15.45
C GLU A 205 -9.39 7.79 15.20
N LEU A 206 -9.63 6.94 14.20
CA LEU A 206 -10.95 6.43 13.87
C LEU A 206 -11.42 5.48 14.98
N GLU A 207 -12.67 5.56 15.36
CA GLU A 207 -13.27 4.67 16.37
C GLU A 207 -13.12 3.20 15.94
N ARG A 208 -13.45 2.91 14.68
CA ARG A 208 -13.38 1.58 14.08
C ARG A 208 -13.05 1.62 12.62
N ILE A 209 -12.60 0.49 12.09
CA ILE A 209 -12.50 0.24 10.65
C ILE A 209 -13.71 -0.60 10.24
N ALA A 210 -14.44 -0.14 9.23
CA ALA A 210 -15.67 -0.76 8.73
C ALA A 210 -15.62 -0.82 7.20
N SER A 211 -14.59 -1.48 6.64
CA SER A 211 -14.37 -1.63 5.21
C SER A 211 -13.81 -3.01 4.89
N VAL A 212 -14.17 -3.56 3.75
CA VAL A 212 -13.58 -4.79 3.18
C VAL A 212 -12.15 -4.56 2.69
N ALA A 213 -11.76 -3.30 2.45
CA ALA A 213 -10.40 -2.90 2.10
C ALA A 213 -9.49 -2.90 3.34
N THR A 214 -9.34 -4.06 3.99
CA THR A 214 -8.64 -4.21 5.28
C THR A 214 -7.20 -3.71 5.27
N SER A 215 -6.52 -3.74 4.12
CA SER A 215 -5.17 -3.19 3.97
C SER A 215 -5.11 -1.65 4.03
N LEU A 216 -6.27 -0.95 3.96
CA LEU A 216 -6.39 0.47 4.27
C LEU A 216 -6.73 0.73 5.75
N GLY A 217 -6.89 -0.32 6.56
CA GLY A 217 -7.45 -0.27 7.90
C GLY A 217 -6.53 0.28 8.98
N ALA A 218 -5.75 1.31 8.73
CA ALA A 218 -5.06 2.05 9.78
C ALA A 218 -6.03 3.02 10.46
N LYS A 219 -6.28 2.83 11.76
CA LYS A 219 -7.17 3.73 12.53
C LYS A 219 -6.64 5.17 12.59
N ARG A 220 -5.33 5.33 12.50
CA ARG A 220 -4.65 6.62 12.45
C ARG A 220 -3.63 6.60 11.32
N VAL A 221 -3.67 7.62 10.48
CA VAL A 221 -2.64 7.83 9.45
C VAL A 221 -1.34 8.29 10.10
N ALA A 222 -0.19 7.96 9.51
CA ALA A 222 1.12 8.44 9.96
C ALA A 222 1.18 9.97 9.95
N ASP A 223 1.85 10.57 10.94
CA ASP A 223 2.00 12.02 11.03
C ASP A 223 2.74 12.58 9.79
N GLN A 224 3.68 11.82 9.24
CA GLN A 224 4.36 12.17 7.99
C GLN A 224 3.39 12.27 6.81
N ALA A 225 2.41 11.38 6.70
CA ALA A 225 1.44 11.42 5.60
C ALA A 225 0.52 12.66 5.71
N LEU A 226 0.14 13.04 6.93
CA LEU A 226 -0.59 14.29 7.16
C LEU A 226 0.29 15.50 6.83
N ALA A 227 1.55 15.51 7.24
CA ALA A 227 2.49 16.57 6.89
C ALA A 227 2.68 16.68 5.36
N CYS A 228 2.78 15.58 4.65
CA CYS A 228 2.77 15.55 3.18
C CYS A 228 1.50 16.20 2.63
N ALA A 229 0.32 15.85 3.16
CA ALA A 229 -0.95 16.41 2.71
C ALA A 229 -1.11 17.92 3.00
N GLN A 230 -0.38 18.46 3.98
CA GLN A 230 -0.36 19.89 4.31
C GLN A 230 0.65 20.68 3.48
N GLN A 231 1.71 20.05 2.97
CA GLN A 231 2.84 20.71 2.31
C GLN A 231 2.92 20.47 0.81
N HIS A 232 2.17 19.49 0.31
CA HIS A 232 2.12 19.08 -1.08
C HIS A 232 0.65 19.10 -1.56
N PRO A 233 0.34 19.35 -2.84
CA PRO A 233 -1.02 19.26 -3.35
C PRO A 233 -1.58 17.84 -3.23
N VAL A 234 -2.31 17.55 -2.16
CA VAL A 234 -2.99 16.27 -1.92
C VAL A 234 -4.49 16.50 -1.84
N HIS A 235 -5.24 15.78 -2.67
CA HIS A 235 -6.70 15.81 -2.70
C HIS A 235 -7.24 14.47 -2.20
N SER A 236 -7.97 14.51 -1.08
CA SER A 236 -8.59 13.32 -0.52
C SER A 236 -9.90 12.98 -1.23
N HIS A 237 -10.04 11.72 -1.62
CA HIS A 237 -11.23 11.15 -2.26
C HIS A 237 -11.70 9.94 -1.49
N LEU A 238 -13.03 9.81 -1.33
CA LEU A 238 -13.65 8.66 -0.70
C LEU A 238 -14.47 7.88 -1.71
N VAL A 239 -14.34 6.56 -1.69
CA VAL A 239 -15.12 5.64 -2.51
C VAL A 239 -15.86 4.62 -1.63
N SER A 240 -16.93 4.02 -2.14
CA SER A 240 -17.58 2.92 -1.44
C SER A 240 -16.78 1.61 -1.57
N ASP A 241 -17.00 0.69 -0.65
CA ASP A 241 -16.45 -0.66 -0.73
C ASP A 241 -16.92 -1.36 -2.02
N ARG A 242 -18.20 -1.18 -2.41
CA ARG A 242 -18.73 -1.69 -3.66
C ARG A 242 -17.94 -1.19 -4.86
N ALA A 243 -17.69 0.12 -4.97
CA ALA A 243 -16.93 0.69 -6.08
C ALA A 243 -15.50 0.14 -6.13
N ALA A 244 -14.85 -0.03 -4.98
CA ALA A 244 -13.50 -0.63 -4.90
C ALA A 244 -13.49 -2.09 -5.36
N LEU A 245 -14.50 -2.89 -4.98
CA LEU A 245 -14.64 -4.29 -5.38
C LEU A 245 -14.95 -4.42 -6.88
N GLU A 246 -15.88 -3.63 -7.41
CA GLU A 246 -16.20 -3.58 -8.85
C GLU A 246 -14.97 -3.20 -9.69
N ALA A 247 -14.18 -2.25 -9.19
CA ALA A 247 -12.93 -1.85 -9.83
C ALA A 247 -11.90 -2.99 -9.86
N CYS A 248 -11.82 -3.84 -8.81
CA CYS A 248 -10.96 -5.02 -8.82
C CYS A 248 -11.36 -6.02 -9.91
N GLU A 249 -12.65 -6.35 -10.04
CA GLU A 249 -13.12 -7.27 -11.09
C GLU A 249 -12.91 -6.70 -12.49
N ARG A 250 -13.25 -5.42 -12.67
CA ARG A 250 -13.04 -4.74 -13.93
C ARG A 250 -11.57 -4.71 -14.34
N PHE A 251 -10.68 -4.40 -13.39
CA PHE A 251 -9.24 -4.37 -13.62
C PHE A 251 -8.70 -5.75 -14.00
N LEU A 252 -9.15 -6.80 -13.33
CA LEU A 252 -8.82 -8.19 -13.69
C LEU A 252 -9.24 -8.52 -15.13
N LEU A 253 -10.42 -8.09 -15.56
CA LEU A 253 -10.91 -8.32 -16.93
C LEU A 253 -10.11 -7.51 -17.96
N ASP A 254 -9.80 -6.27 -17.65
CA ASP A 254 -9.11 -5.35 -18.56
C ASP A 254 -7.60 -5.66 -18.68
N HIS A 255 -6.93 -6.06 -17.57
CA HIS A 255 -5.46 -6.13 -17.49
C HIS A 255 -4.92 -7.51 -17.11
N ARG A 256 -5.76 -8.48 -16.77
CA ARG A 256 -5.38 -9.85 -16.34
C ARG A 256 -4.55 -9.89 -15.04
N VAL A 257 -4.66 -8.86 -14.21
CA VAL A 257 -3.98 -8.75 -12.92
C VAL A 257 -5.02 -8.68 -11.81
N LEU A 258 -4.96 -9.62 -10.88
CA LEU A 258 -5.78 -9.60 -9.68
C LEU A 258 -5.16 -8.65 -8.65
N VAL A 259 -5.98 -7.78 -8.07
CA VAL A 259 -5.61 -6.86 -6.99
C VAL A 259 -6.62 -6.95 -5.86
N GLU A 260 -6.27 -6.51 -4.67
CA GLU A 260 -7.18 -6.47 -3.52
C GLU A 260 -8.00 -5.17 -3.44
N PRO A 261 -9.09 -5.12 -2.63
CA PRO A 261 -9.98 -3.95 -2.53
C PRO A 261 -9.25 -2.66 -2.14
N ALA A 262 -8.17 -2.75 -1.38
CA ALA A 262 -7.32 -1.60 -1.07
C ALA A 262 -6.72 -0.95 -2.34
N CYS A 263 -6.28 -1.74 -3.30
CA CYS A 263 -5.87 -1.25 -4.61
C CYS A 263 -7.08 -0.81 -5.45
N GLY A 264 -8.18 -1.53 -5.33
CA GLY A 264 -9.45 -1.22 -5.98
C GLY A 264 -9.97 0.18 -5.67
N ALA A 265 -9.68 0.74 -4.51
CA ALA A 265 -10.08 2.10 -4.15
C ALA A 265 -9.49 3.15 -5.12
N ALA A 266 -8.18 3.11 -5.40
CA ALA A 266 -7.55 4.00 -6.38
C ALA A 266 -8.09 3.75 -7.80
N LEU A 267 -8.28 2.48 -8.17
CA LEU A 267 -8.84 2.10 -9.46
C LEU A 267 -10.30 2.57 -9.62
N ALA A 268 -11.10 2.55 -8.56
CA ALA A 268 -12.48 3.04 -8.58
C ALA A 268 -12.55 4.52 -8.98
N LEU A 269 -11.67 5.36 -8.43
CA LEU A 269 -11.56 6.75 -8.85
C LEU A 269 -11.13 6.86 -10.33
N ALA A 270 -10.19 6.04 -10.75
CA ALA A 270 -9.70 6.04 -12.13
C ALA A 270 -10.76 5.56 -13.15
N TYR A 271 -11.66 4.67 -12.74
CA TYR A 271 -12.80 4.22 -13.55
C TYR A 271 -14.02 5.14 -13.45
N ALA A 272 -14.05 6.10 -12.54
CA ALA A 272 -15.18 7.01 -12.37
C ALA A 272 -15.25 8.04 -13.52
N PRO A 273 -16.34 8.12 -14.29
CA PRO A 273 -16.46 9.05 -15.40
C PRO A 273 -16.28 10.50 -14.94
N GLY A 274 -15.40 11.24 -15.62
CA GLY A 274 -15.15 12.66 -15.34
C GLY A 274 -14.29 12.97 -14.11
N ALA A 275 -13.98 12.00 -13.25
CA ALA A 275 -13.18 12.23 -12.04
C ALA A 275 -11.77 12.78 -12.35
N LEU A 276 -11.21 12.41 -13.50
CA LEU A 276 -9.86 12.82 -13.94
C LEU A 276 -9.89 13.92 -15.03
N ALA A 277 -11.04 14.55 -15.28
CA ALA A 277 -11.26 15.44 -16.43
C ALA A 277 -10.31 16.64 -16.49
N GLN A 278 -9.78 17.10 -15.37
CA GLN A 278 -8.89 18.26 -15.28
C GLN A 278 -7.42 17.94 -15.60
N TYR A 279 -7.05 16.65 -15.73
CA TYR A 279 -5.68 16.20 -16.02
C TYR A 279 -5.58 15.61 -17.41
N GLN A 280 -4.40 15.62 -18.03
CA GLN A 280 -4.15 15.02 -19.36
C GLN A 280 -3.44 13.66 -19.23
N ASN A 281 -2.44 13.58 -18.35
CA ASN A 281 -1.62 12.38 -18.14
C ASN A 281 -1.73 11.98 -16.67
N VAL A 282 -2.43 10.92 -16.37
CA VAL A 282 -2.66 10.46 -14.99
C VAL A 282 -1.87 9.19 -14.74
N LEU A 283 -1.08 9.18 -13.67
CA LEU A 283 -0.42 7.97 -13.17
C LEU A 283 -1.31 7.33 -12.11
N VAL A 284 -1.69 6.08 -12.31
CA VAL A 284 -2.39 5.28 -11.29
C VAL A 284 -1.41 4.26 -10.71
N VAL A 285 -1.21 4.30 -9.40
CA VAL A 285 -0.40 3.31 -8.70
C VAL A 285 -1.26 2.07 -8.46
N VAL A 286 -0.97 1.01 -9.22
CA VAL A 286 -1.58 -0.31 -9.01
C VAL A 286 -0.80 -1.01 -7.89
N CYS A 287 -1.13 -0.67 -6.67
CA CYS A 287 -0.37 -1.07 -5.49
C CYS A 287 -0.42 -2.57 -5.18
N GLY A 288 -1.40 -3.31 -5.72
CA GLY A 288 -1.49 -4.76 -5.64
C GLY A 288 -2.21 -5.26 -4.39
N GLY A 289 -1.64 -6.30 -3.80
CA GLY A 289 -2.13 -7.01 -2.64
C GLY A 289 -2.35 -8.50 -2.90
N ALA A 290 -1.90 -9.32 -1.95
CA ALA A 290 -1.91 -10.77 -2.09
C ALA A 290 -2.89 -11.46 -1.13
N THR A 291 -3.59 -10.70 -0.28
CA THR A 291 -4.38 -11.25 0.83
C THR A 291 -5.82 -11.59 0.45
N ALA A 292 -6.37 -11.01 -0.61
CA ALA A 292 -7.72 -11.30 -1.10
C ALA A 292 -7.71 -12.21 -2.32
N THR A 293 -8.62 -13.20 -2.35
CA THR A 293 -8.87 -14.05 -3.53
C THR A 293 -10.01 -13.48 -4.37
N LEU A 294 -10.10 -13.89 -5.63
CA LEU A 294 -11.22 -13.53 -6.51
C LEU A 294 -12.57 -13.98 -5.93
N GLU A 295 -12.62 -15.14 -5.30
CA GLU A 295 -13.81 -15.67 -4.64
C GLU A 295 -14.27 -14.78 -3.49
N GLN A 296 -13.32 -14.32 -2.66
CA GLN A 296 -13.62 -13.37 -1.57
C GLN A 296 -14.14 -12.03 -2.12
N ILE A 297 -13.52 -11.48 -3.16
CA ILE A 297 -13.97 -10.23 -3.80
C ILE A 297 -15.41 -10.37 -4.27
N ARG A 298 -15.75 -11.49 -4.95
CA ARG A 298 -17.11 -11.76 -5.42
C ARG A 298 -18.10 -11.97 -4.28
N ALA A 299 -17.69 -12.66 -3.21
CA ALA A 299 -18.53 -12.85 -2.03
C ALA A 299 -18.84 -11.51 -1.34
N TRP A 300 -17.85 -10.62 -1.23
CA TRP A 300 -18.05 -9.29 -0.67
C TRP A 300 -18.93 -8.40 -1.57
N LEU A 301 -18.80 -8.49 -2.90
CA LEU A 301 -19.68 -7.77 -3.84
C LEU A 301 -21.15 -8.13 -3.68
N GLN A 302 -21.47 -9.38 -3.33
CA GLN A 302 -22.84 -9.81 -3.07
C GLN A 302 -23.40 -9.24 -1.75
N GLN A 303 -22.56 -8.80 -0.84
CA GLN A 303 -22.91 -8.31 0.50
C GLN A 303 -22.77 -6.77 0.62
N ALA A 304 -22.04 -6.15 -0.31
CA ALA A 304 -21.82 -4.70 -0.29
C ALA A 304 -23.05 -3.95 -0.79
N ASP A 305 -23.45 -2.91 -0.08
CA ASP A 305 -24.53 -1.97 -0.46
C ASP A 305 -24.05 -0.92 -1.46
#